data_a050afe7ebf555b21ba1a0f933e765da
#
_entry.id   a050afe7ebf555b21ba1a0f933e765da
#
_cell.length_a   1.000
_cell.length_b   1.000
_cell.length_c   1.000
_cell.angle_alpha   90.00
_cell.angle_beta   90.00
_cell.angle_gamma   90.00
#
_symmetry.space_group_name_H-M   'P 1'
#
loop_
_entity.id
_entity.type
_entity.pdbx_description
1 polymer ?
#
loop_
_entity_poly.entity_id
_entity_poly.type
_entity_poly.pdbx_seq_one_letter_code
_entity_poly.pdbx_strand_id
1 'polypeptide(L)'
;LEELERIVAGQQAIADATGSEASKVFRSPGGNFHDEIIWNLQPYITGEIGWNVDTEDWRRPGADAIAERLLSVKPGDVVLMHDGGGDRSQTIEALKVALPQLRAEGYKFVTIDQLLAYDDAKALAQELASQQSAE
;
A
#
# COMPACT_ATOMS: atom_id res chain seq x y z
N LEU A 1 -10.24 -9.85 -21.29
CA LEU A 1 -11.24 -8.78 -21.52
C LEU A 1 -12.07 -8.52 -20.25
N GLU A 2 -12.64 -9.54 -19.62
CA GLU A 2 -13.51 -9.39 -18.45
C GLU A 2 -12.78 -8.80 -17.23
N GLU A 3 -11.53 -9.19 -16.98
CA GLU A 3 -10.70 -8.63 -15.89
C GLU A 3 -10.38 -7.15 -16.13
N LEU A 4 -10.04 -6.79 -17.36
CA LEU A 4 -9.79 -5.40 -17.73
C LEU A 4 -11.05 -4.54 -17.53
N GLU A 5 -12.20 -5.01 -17.94
CA GLU A 5 -13.48 -4.30 -17.77
C GLU A 5 -13.77 -4.05 -16.29
N ARG A 6 -13.51 -5.02 -15.41
CA ARG A 6 -13.68 -4.88 -13.96
C ARG A 6 -12.72 -3.86 -13.35
N ILE A 7 -11.46 -3.85 -13.78
CA ILE A 7 -10.48 -2.87 -13.30
C ILE A 7 -10.85 -1.46 -13.73
N VAL A 8 -11.19 -1.28 -15.01
CA VAL A 8 -11.60 0.03 -15.53
C VAL A 8 -12.87 0.53 -14.83
N ALA A 9 -13.86 -0.34 -14.62
CA ALA A 9 -15.06 0.00 -13.87
C ALA A 9 -14.77 0.39 -12.41
N GLY A 10 -13.84 -0.31 -11.76
CA GLY A 10 -13.38 0.02 -10.41
C GLY A 10 -12.67 1.38 -10.35
N GLN A 11 -11.78 1.65 -11.29
CA GLN A 11 -11.10 2.96 -11.40
C GLN A 11 -12.11 4.09 -11.64
N GLN A 12 -13.10 3.88 -12.50
CA GLN A 12 -14.16 4.87 -12.74
C GLN A 12 -14.99 5.11 -11.49
N ALA A 13 -15.37 4.06 -10.76
CA ALA A 13 -16.13 4.21 -9.52
C ALA A 13 -15.34 5.00 -8.44
N ILE A 14 -14.03 4.80 -8.35
CA ILE A 14 -13.16 5.59 -7.46
C ILE A 14 -13.12 7.05 -7.92
N ALA A 15 -12.94 7.30 -9.21
CA ALA A 15 -12.90 8.66 -9.75
C ALA A 15 -14.22 9.41 -9.51
N ASP A 16 -15.35 8.74 -9.72
CA ASP A 16 -16.68 9.31 -9.48
C ASP A 16 -16.90 9.65 -7.99
N ALA A 17 -16.42 8.79 -7.09
CA ALA A 17 -16.58 8.98 -5.66
C ALA A 17 -15.65 10.05 -5.07
N THR A 18 -14.44 10.20 -5.63
CA THR A 18 -13.40 11.07 -5.06
C THR A 18 -13.19 12.38 -5.82
N GLY A 19 -13.66 12.47 -7.06
CA GLY A 19 -13.38 13.58 -7.96
C GLY A 19 -11.95 13.59 -8.50
N SER A 20 -11.20 12.52 -8.34
CA SER A 20 -9.81 12.38 -8.76
C SER A 20 -9.59 11.06 -9.49
N GLU A 21 -8.62 11.02 -10.41
CA GLU A 21 -8.24 9.76 -11.05
C GLU A 21 -7.80 8.73 -10.02
N ALA A 22 -8.18 7.47 -10.24
CA ALA A 22 -7.72 6.37 -9.42
C ALA A 22 -6.22 6.11 -9.65
N SER A 23 -5.52 5.67 -8.61
CA SER A 23 -4.16 5.15 -8.75
C SER A 23 -4.12 4.02 -9.79
N LYS A 24 -3.03 3.97 -10.54
CA LYS A 24 -2.73 2.87 -11.46
C LYS A 24 -1.93 1.75 -10.80
N VAL A 25 -1.68 1.85 -9.51
CA VAL A 25 -1.11 0.76 -8.72
C VAL A 25 -2.24 -0.15 -8.28
N PHE A 26 -2.07 -1.44 -8.52
CA PHE A 26 -3.08 -2.46 -8.29
C PHE A 26 -2.61 -3.46 -7.23
N ARG A 27 -3.54 -4.04 -6.52
CA ARG A 27 -3.29 -5.19 -5.66
C ARG A 27 -4.26 -6.31 -6.00
N SER A 28 -3.72 -7.47 -6.36
CA SER A 28 -4.53 -8.64 -6.65
C SER A 28 -5.34 -9.09 -5.44
N PRO A 29 -6.65 -9.29 -5.59
CA PRO A 29 -7.50 -9.82 -4.53
C PRO A 29 -6.96 -11.13 -3.96
N GLY A 30 -6.95 -11.24 -2.63
CA GLY A 30 -6.43 -12.42 -1.94
C GLY A 30 -4.90 -12.61 -2.02
N GLY A 31 -4.17 -11.64 -2.58
CA GLY A 31 -2.72 -11.75 -2.77
C GLY A 31 -2.32 -12.76 -3.87
N ASN A 32 -3.22 -13.04 -4.79
CA ASN A 32 -2.96 -13.92 -5.94
C ASN A 32 -2.22 -13.15 -7.03
N PHE A 33 -0.92 -12.97 -6.84
CA PHE A 33 -0.05 -12.27 -7.80
C PHE A 33 0.27 -13.17 -8.99
N HIS A 34 0.10 -12.62 -10.19
CA HIS A 34 0.44 -13.29 -11.45
C HIS A 34 1.14 -12.31 -12.38
N ASP A 35 2.35 -12.62 -12.79
CA ASP A 35 3.17 -11.76 -13.66
C ASP A 35 2.47 -11.34 -14.95
N GLU A 36 1.60 -12.20 -15.48
CA GLU A 36 0.84 -11.95 -16.70
C GLU A 36 -0.20 -10.83 -16.54
N ILE A 37 -0.68 -10.56 -15.31
CA ILE A 37 -1.70 -9.54 -15.06
C ILE A 37 -1.19 -8.16 -15.46
N ILE A 38 0.03 -7.81 -15.06
CA ILE A 38 0.63 -6.50 -15.35
C ILE A 38 0.74 -6.31 -16.86
N TRP A 39 1.22 -7.31 -17.58
CA TRP A 39 1.40 -7.21 -19.04
C TRP A 39 0.09 -7.05 -19.80
N ASN A 40 -0.93 -7.77 -19.38
CA ASN A 40 -2.23 -7.78 -20.05
C ASN A 40 -3.08 -6.54 -19.74
N LEU A 41 -2.80 -5.85 -18.63
CA LEU A 41 -3.62 -4.75 -18.14
C LEU A 41 -2.98 -3.37 -18.34
N GLN A 42 -1.79 -3.29 -18.95
CA GLN A 42 -1.25 -2.00 -19.39
C GLN A 42 -2.12 -1.42 -20.52
N PRO A 43 -2.32 -0.10 -20.56
CA PRO A 43 -1.77 0.96 -19.67
C PRO A 43 -2.66 1.30 -18.46
N TYR A 44 -3.63 0.49 -18.11
CA TYR A 44 -4.61 0.77 -17.04
C TYR A 44 -3.99 0.60 -15.66
N ILE A 45 -3.06 -0.34 -15.50
CA ILE A 45 -2.24 -0.46 -14.32
C ILE A 45 -0.76 -0.32 -14.68
N THR A 46 0.02 0.30 -13.80
CA THR A 46 1.47 0.50 -13.97
C THR A 46 2.30 -0.40 -13.09
N GLY A 47 1.70 -1.02 -12.10
CA GLY A 47 2.36 -1.94 -11.21
C GLY A 47 1.40 -2.65 -10.28
N GLU A 48 1.86 -3.78 -9.76
CA GLU A 48 1.18 -4.55 -8.73
C GLU A 48 1.95 -4.42 -7.43
N ILE A 49 1.26 -4.11 -6.33
CA ILE A 49 1.86 -3.89 -5.02
C ILE A 49 1.44 -4.97 -4.03
N GLY A 50 2.41 -5.58 -3.38
CA GLY A 50 2.20 -6.47 -2.25
C GLY A 50 2.23 -5.73 -0.92
N TRP A 51 2.68 -6.43 0.09
CA TRP A 51 2.94 -5.91 1.43
C TRP A 51 4.12 -6.69 2.04
N ASN A 52 4.77 -6.09 3.00
CA ASN A 52 5.85 -6.72 3.75
C ASN A 52 5.54 -6.85 5.25
N VAL A 53 4.47 -6.20 5.71
CA VAL A 53 3.95 -6.35 7.06
C VAL A 53 2.50 -6.82 6.99
N ASP A 54 2.25 -8.05 7.42
CA ASP A 54 0.89 -8.61 7.53
C ASP A 54 0.45 -8.58 8.99
N THR A 55 -0.58 -7.80 9.28
CA THR A 55 -1.14 -7.72 10.63
C THR A 55 -1.98 -8.93 10.98
N GLU A 56 -2.37 -9.73 10.01
CA GLU A 56 -3.31 -10.86 10.15
C GLU A 56 -4.62 -10.48 10.87
N ASP A 57 -5.03 -9.21 10.74
CA ASP A 57 -6.22 -8.67 11.41
C ASP A 57 -7.51 -9.40 11.03
N TRP A 58 -7.54 -9.98 9.84
CA TRP A 58 -8.65 -10.79 9.34
C TRP A 58 -8.89 -12.05 10.18
N ARG A 59 -7.88 -12.57 10.87
CA ARG A 59 -7.96 -13.70 11.81
C ARG A 59 -8.52 -13.30 13.17
N ARG A 60 -8.62 -12.01 13.44
CA ARG A 60 -9.07 -11.45 14.72
C ARG A 60 -8.23 -11.94 15.93
N PRO A 61 -6.89 -11.74 15.88
CA PRO A 61 -5.99 -12.25 16.92
C PRO A 61 -6.00 -11.45 18.22
N GLY A 62 -6.80 -10.39 18.30
CA GLY A 62 -6.84 -9.40 19.37
C GLY A 62 -6.23 -8.07 18.96
N ALA A 63 -6.78 -6.97 19.49
CA ALA A 63 -6.31 -5.62 19.18
C ALA A 63 -4.84 -5.42 19.56
N ASP A 64 -4.40 -5.96 20.70
CA ASP A 64 -3.03 -5.85 21.18
C ASP A 64 -2.03 -6.52 20.23
N ALA A 65 -2.35 -7.73 19.72
CA ALA A 65 -1.49 -8.44 18.78
C ALA A 65 -1.38 -7.70 17.43
N ILE A 66 -2.45 -7.07 16.97
CA ILE A 66 -2.43 -6.23 15.77
C ILE A 66 -1.60 -4.97 16.02
N ALA A 67 -1.80 -4.30 17.16
CA ALA A 67 -1.05 -3.10 17.53
C ALA A 67 0.46 -3.38 17.66
N GLU A 68 0.87 -4.49 18.24
CA GLU A 68 2.26 -4.91 18.33
C GLU A 68 2.91 -5.03 16.95
N ARG A 69 2.23 -5.66 16.00
CA ARG A 69 2.71 -5.76 14.62
C ARG A 69 2.81 -4.39 13.94
N LEU A 70 1.83 -3.52 14.15
CA LEU A 70 1.86 -2.14 13.65
C LEU A 70 3.01 -1.33 14.23
N LEU A 71 3.34 -1.51 15.49
CA LEU A 71 4.44 -0.80 16.16
C LEU A 71 5.83 -1.37 15.82
N SER A 72 5.90 -2.52 15.16
CA SER A 72 7.16 -3.12 14.71
C SER A 72 7.61 -2.65 13.31
N VAL A 73 6.84 -1.79 12.66
CA VAL A 73 7.12 -1.33 11.29
C VAL A 73 8.39 -0.48 11.20
N LYS A 74 8.96 -0.47 10.00
CA LYS A 74 10.10 0.37 9.65
C LYS A 74 9.70 1.37 8.56
N PRO A 75 10.42 2.48 8.42
CA PRO A 75 10.19 3.40 7.30
C PRO A 75 10.25 2.69 5.95
N GLY A 76 9.24 2.90 5.11
CA GLY A 76 9.10 2.26 3.81
C GLY A 76 8.24 0.99 3.80
N ASP A 77 7.79 0.52 4.97
CA ASP A 77 6.94 -0.66 5.05
C ASP A 77 5.55 -0.41 4.46
N VAL A 78 5.05 -1.42 3.78
CA VAL A 78 3.67 -1.52 3.30
C VAL A 78 2.92 -2.51 4.16
N VAL A 79 1.91 -2.02 4.87
CA VAL A 79 1.15 -2.79 5.86
C VAL A 79 -0.19 -3.22 5.30
N LEU A 80 -0.50 -4.52 5.41
CA LEU A 80 -1.81 -5.07 5.05
C LEU A 80 -2.75 -5.05 6.24
N MET A 81 -3.91 -4.45 6.05
CA MET A 81 -5.07 -4.47 6.94
C MET A 81 -6.36 -4.50 6.14
N HIS A 82 -7.47 -4.74 6.83
CA HIS A 82 -8.79 -4.83 6.23
C HIS A 82 -9.79 -3.89 6.91
N ASP A 83 -10.67 -3.30 6.11
CA ASP A 83 -11.76 -2.42 6.56
C ASP A 83 -13.16 -3.02 6.35
N GLY A 84 -13.23 -4.18 5.70
CA GLY A 84 -14.47 -4.90 5.38
C GLY A 84 -14.34 -6.41 5.50
N GLY A 85 -15.38 -7.13 5.09
CA GLY A 85 -15.39 -8.60 5.10
C GLY A 85 -15.58 -9.21 6.50
N GLY A 86 -16.29 -8.53 7.39
CA GLY A 86 -16.62 -8.98 8.74
C GLY A 86 -16.35 -7.94 9.82
N ASP A 87 -16.33 -8.37 11.07
CA ASP A 87 -16.06 -7.51 12.22
C ASP A 87 -14.57 -7.10 12.26
N ARG A 88 -14.32 -5.80 12.13
CA ARG A 88 -12.98 -5.17 12.14
C ARG A 88 -12.74 -4.30 13.38
N SER A 89 -13.53 -4.51 14.44
CA SER A 89 -13.39 -3.75 15.69
C SER A 89 -11.97 -3.82 16.27
N GLN A 90 -11.35 -4.99 16.24
CA GLN A 90 -9.97 -5.17 16.71
C GLN A 90 -8.94 -4.38 15.88
N THR A 91 -9.12 -4.30 14.56
CA THR A 91 -8.29 -3.47 13.67
C THR A 91 -8.41 -2.00 14.04
N ILE A 92 -9.64 -1.52 14.27
CA ILE A 92 -9.89 -0.14 14.66
C ILE A 92 -9.27 0.19 16.03
N GLU A 93 -9.44 -0.68 17.01
CA GLU A 93 -8.85 -0.47 18.34
C GLU A 93 -7.31 -0.48 18.29
N ALA A 94 -6.72 -1.37 17.50
CA ALA A 94 -5.27 -1.39 17.30
C ALA A 94 -4.74 -0.10 16.66
N LEU A 95 -5.45 0.44 15.67
CA LEU A 95 -5.09 1.70 15.02
C LEU A 95 -5.18 2.90 15.97
N LYS A 96 -6.17 2.93 16.88
CA LYS A 96 -6.27 3.99 17.91
C LYS A 96 -5.06 4.04 18.83
N VAL A 97 -4.41 2.90 19.05
CA VAL A 97 -3.19 2.79 19.87
C VAL A 97 -1.95 3.08 19.04
N ALA A 98 -1.81 2.43 17.89
CA ALA A 98 -0.58 2.44 17.12
C ALA A 98 -0.34 3.78 16.38
N LEU A 99 -1.38 4.37 15.76
CA LEU A 99 -1.19 5.58 14.96
C LEU A 99 -0.64 6.78 15.74
N PRO A 100 -1.15 7.10 16.95
CA PRO A 100 -0.57 8.20 17.73
C PRO A 100 0.89 7.97 18.12
N GLN A 101 1.27 6.73 18.44
CA GLN A 101 2.64 6.39 18.81
C GLN A 101 3.59 6.53 17.62
N LEU A 102 3.24 5.94 16.47
CA LEU A 102 4.04 6.06 15.25
C LEU A 102 4.20 7.52 14.82
N ARG A 103 3.15 8.34 14.94
CA ARG A 103 3.26 9.77 14.68
C ARG A 103 4.20 10.47 15.63
N ALA A 104 4.18 10.13 16.91
CA ALA A 104 5.11 10.69 17.92
C ALA A 104 6.57 10.30 17.65
N GLU A 105 6.79 9.13 17.04
CA GLU A 105 8.10 8.65 16.59
C GLU A 105 8.56 9.30 15.27
N GLY A 106 7.71 10.12 14.64
CA GLY A 106 8.05 10.87 13.42
C GLY A 106 7.63 10.17 12.12
N TYR A 107 6.90 9.05 12.19
CA TYR A 107 6.38 8.41 10.99
C TYR A 107 5.35 9.31 10.29
N LYS A 108 5.43 9.27 8.95
CA LYS A 108 4.43 9.86 8.06
C LYS A 108 3.70 8.75 7.33
N PHE A 109 2.37 8.82 7.32
CA PHE A 109 1.53 7.89 6.57
C PHE A 109 1.31 8.47 5.18
N VAL A 110 1.61 7.69 4.18
CA VAL A 110 1.58 8.11 2.78
C VAL A 110 0.81 7.09 1.93
N THR A 111 0.36 7.51 0.76
CA THR A 111 -0.17 6.58 -0.24
C THR A 111 0.95 5.79 -0.90
N ILE A 112 0.61 4.69 -1.57
CA ILE A 112 1.59 3.92 -2.33
C ILE A 112 2.24 4.77 -3.43
N ASP A 113 1.45 5.59 -4.15
CA ASP A 113 2.00 6.48 -5.18
C ASP A 113 3.04 7.46 -4.62
N GLN A 114 2.79 8.00 -3.41
CA GLN A 114 3.75 8.88 -2.74
C GLN A 114 5.00 8.14 -2.28
N LEU A 115 4.86 6.90 -1.81
CA LEU A 115 6.00 6.07 -1.40
C LEU A 115 6.89 5.74 -2.59
N LEU A 116 6.32 5.31 -3.71
CA LEU A 116 7.04 5.00 -4.94
C LEU A 116 7.76 6.23 -5.49
N ALA A 117 7.09 7.40 -5.52
CA ALA A 117 7.72 8.65 -5.97
C ALA A 117 8.90 9.07 -5.07
N TYR A 118 8.83 8.80 -3.77
CA TYR A 118 9.94 9.06 -2.85
C TYR A 118 11.14 8.14 -3.12
N ASP A 119 10.89 6.85 -3.33
CA ASP A 119 11.94 5.88 -3.61
C ASP A 119 12.63 6.16 -4.95
N ASP A 120 11.89 6.54 -5.98
CA ASP A 120 12.44 6.95 -7.28
C ASP A 120 13.33 8.19 -7.14
N ALA A 121 12.88 9.20 -6.41
CA ALA A 121 13.66 10.41 -6.17
C ALA A 121 14.95 10.14 -5.38
N LYS A 122 14.87 9.24 -4.39
CA LYS A 122 16.03 8.81 -3.60
C LYS A 122 17.03 8.03 -4.43
N ALA A 123 16.57 7.12 -5.26
CA ALA A 123 17.41 6.34 -6.18
C ALA A 123 18.15 7.26 -7.16
N LEU A 124 17.43 8.22 -7.77
CA LEU A 124 18.04 9.20 -8.67
C LEU A 124 19.08 10.07 -7.97
N ALA A 125 18.81 10.53 -6.75
CA ALA A 125 19.77 11.33 -6.00
C ALA A 125 21.06 10.55 -5.66
N GLN A 126 20.95 9.26 -5.35
CA GLN A 126 22.09 8.38 -5.12
C GLN A 126 22.92 8.17 -6.38
N GLU A 127 22.27 7.98 -7.52
CA GLU A 127 22.95 7.82 -8.82
C GLU A 127 23.74 9.07 -9.20
N LEU A 128 23.13 10.26 -9.08
CA LEU A 128 23.81 11.53 -9.34
C LEU A 128 25.01 11.77 -8.42
N ALA A 129 24.88 11.44 -7.12
CA ALA A 129 25.98 11.55 -6.17
C ALA A 129 27.15 10.62 -6.51
N SER A 130 26.85 9.38 -6.98
CA SER A 130 27.90 8.43 -7.38
C SER A 130 28.66 8.88 -8.62
N GLN A 131 27.98 9.51 -9.59
CA GLN A 131 28.62 10.05 -10.79
C GLN A 131 29.56 11.21 -10.48
N GLN A 132 29.19 12.11 -9.58
CA GLN A 132 30.04 13.24 -9.13
C GLN A 132 31.29 12.80 -8.37
N SER A 133 31.25 11.62 -7.71
CA SER A 133 32.39 11.09 -6.95
C SER A 133 33.39 10.33 -7.82
N ALA A 134 33.06 10.07 -9.10
CA ALA A 134 33.88 9.33 -10.05
C ALA A 134 34.70 10.23 -10.99
N GLU A 135 34.54 11.57 -10.90
CA GLU A 135 35.37 12.60 -11.56
C GLU A 135 36.46 13.10 -10.62
#